data_45ba97eab91932c295ee3d90b97a27b5
#
_entry.id   45ba97eab91932c295ee3d90b97a27b5
#
_cell.length_a   1.000
_cell.length_b   1.000
_cell.length_c   1.000
_cell.angle_alpha   90.00
_cell.angle_beta   90.00
_cell.angle_gamma   90.00
#
_symmetry.space_group_name_H-M   'P 1'
#
loop_
_entity.id
_entity.type
_entity.pdbx_description
1 polymer ?
#
loop_
_entity_poly.entity_id
_entity_poly.type
_entity_poly.pdbx_seq_one_letter_code
_entity_poly.pdbx_strand_id
1 'polypeptide(L)'
;GFHLGIIVALVMGLLRRLPYFRVHLYGRWVVVLLVAWFFTGLTGASIPTLRASGMLTLYAGARCLGRRPSFPEIIALPALVQLLLHPMSLWSASFLLTYGAMLGIYLFFRPLRRSLGLLPSSLARYLWDGLAMTGAVLPFVLPLSLYLFGWVSLAFPWTTLITLPLTSLLIPLGGILLLLLPCADSLPSVLFRGLDDLASLL
;
A
#
# COMPACT_ATOMS: atom_id res chain seq x y z
N GLY A 1 -4.70 -1.81 -2.64
CA GLY A 1 -4.13 -1.18 -1.45
C GLY A 1 -2.76 -0.54 -1.63
N PHE A 2 -1.81 -1.24 -2.29
CA PHE A 2 -0.43 -0.75 -2.42
C PHE A 2 -0.32 0.58 -3.19
N HIS A 3 -0.99 0.69 -4.33
CA HIS A 3 -1.02 1.93 -5.13
C HIS A 3 -1.57 3.11 -4.33
N LEU A 4 -2.66 2.90 -3.58
CA LEU A 4 -3.20 3.91 -2.69
C LEU A 4 -2.16 4.35 -1.63
N GLY A 5 -1.42 3.40 -1.07
CA GLY A 5 -0.36 3.69 -0.10
C GLY A 5 0.72 4.60 -0.67
N ILE A 6 1.16 4.39 -1.91
CA ILE A 6 2.15 5.23 -2.60
C ILE A 6 1.59 6.63 -2.82
N ILE A 7 0.35 6.75 -3.34
CA ILE A 7 -0.30 8.05 -3.59
C ILE A 7 -0.41 8.84 -2.28
N VAL A 8 -0.89 8.21 -1.22
CA VAL A 8 -1.00 8.81 0.12
C VAL A 8 0.36 9.26 0.66
N ALA A 9 1.40 8.44 0.51
CA ALA A 9 2.76 8.78 0.95
C ALA A 9 3.31 10.00 0.18
N LEU A 10 3.05 10.05 -1.12
CA LEU A 10 3.45 11.14 -2.01
C LEU A 10 2.75 12.46 -1.64
N VAL A 11 1.41 12.41 -1.52
CA VAL A 11 0.61 13.57 -1.11
C VAL A 11 1.01 14.05 0.28
N MET A 12 1.19 13.15 1.24
CA MET A 12 1.64 13.47 2.59
C MET A 12 3.05 14.10 2.58
N GLY A 13 3.96 13.60 1.74
CA GLY A 13 5.31 14.15 1.55
C GLY A 13 5.26 15.57 0.99
N LEU A 14 4.42 15.82 -0.02
CA LEU A 14 4.23 17.13 -0.62
C LEU A 14 3.62 18.12 0.37
N LEU A 15 2.54 17.73 1.06
CA LEU A 15 1.89 18.58 2.05
C LEU A 15 2.80 18.98 3.22
N ARG A 16 3.73 18.09 3.60
CA ARG A 16 4.74 18.40 4.64
C ARG A 16 5.73 19.49 4.21
N ARG A 17 5.94 19.70 2.91
CA ARG A 17 6.81 20.76 2.38
C ARG A 17 6.12 22.13 2.34
N LEU A 18 4.80 22.17 2.30
CA LEU A 18 4.03 23.41 2.30
C LEU A 18 3.92 23.97 3.72
N PRO A 19 4.29 25.26 3.94
CA PRO A 19 4.35 25.84 5.30
C PRO A 19 2.99 25.83 6.00
N TYR A 20 1.90 26.08 5.28
CA TYR A 20 0.53 26.06 5.81
C TYR A 20 0.15 24.71 6.40
N PHE A 21 0.36 23.62 5.67
CA PHE A 21 0.02 22.26 6.10
C PHE A 21 1.02 21.66 7.09
N ARG A 22 2.18 22.25 7.27
CA ARG A 22 3.16 21.85 8.27
C ARG A 22 2.63 22.05 9.68
N VAL A 23 1.86 23.11 9.90
CA VAL A 23 1.29 23.49 11.21
C VAL A 23 -0.09 22.86 11.42
N HIS A 24 -0.92 22.77 10.38
CA HIS A 24 -2.31 22.31 10.47
C HIS A 24 -2.44 20.80 10.24
N LEU A 25 -2.44 20.04 11.33
CA LEU A 25 -2.57 18.58 11.30
C LEU A 25 -3.91 18.14 10.66
N TYR A 26 -5.00 18.77 11.04
CA TYR A 26 -6.34 18.44 10.54
C TYR A 26 -6.46 18.66 9.03
N GLY A 27 -6.05 19.83 8.53
CA GLY A 27 -6.10 20.15 7.09
C GLY A 27 -5.33 19.14 6.25
N ARG A 28 -4.17 18.69 6.73
CA ARG A 28 -3.37 17.67 6.06
C ARG A 28 -4.10 16.33 5.94
N TRP A 29 -4.73 15.86 7.03
CA TRP A 29 -5.46 14.60 6.99
C TRP A 29 -6.73 14.68 6.15
N VAL A 30 -7.43 15.82 6.16
CA VAL A 30 -8.59 16.03 5.28
C VAL A 30 -8.20 15.91 3.82
N VAL A 31 -7.14 16.58 3.37
CA VAL A 31 -6.66 16.49 1.99
C VAL A 31 -6.27 15.05 1.62
N VAL A 32 -5.52 14.38 2.50
CA VAL A 32 -5.12 12.98 2.28
C VAL A 32 -6.32 12.06 2.15
N LEU A 33 -7.34 12.23 3.00
CA LEU A 33 -8.56 11.42 2.93
C LEU A 33 -9.36 11.71 1.66
N LEU A 34 -9.49 12.98 1.27
CA LEU A 34 -10.16 13.34 0.02
C LEU A 34 -9.49 12.67 -1.19
N VAL A 35 -8.17 12.72 -1.27
CA VAL A 35 -7.41 12.05 -2.35
C VAL A 35 -7.61 10.54 -2.30
N ALA A 36 -7.57 9.93 -1.11
CA ALA A 36 -7.73 8.49 -0.96
C ALA A 36 -9.13 8.02 -1.39
N TRP A 37 -10.18 8.71 -0.98
CA TRP A 37 -11.55 8.38 -1.36
C TRP A 37 -11.86 8.70 -2.83
N PHE A 38 -11.30 9.79 -3.35
CA PHE A 38 -11.38 10.10 -4.77
C PHE A 38 -10.74 9.00 -5.62
N PHE A 39 -9.53 8.55 -5.26
CA PHE A 39 -8.86 7.43 -5.93
C PHE A 39 -9.67 6.14 -5.82
N THR A 40 -10.29 5.88 -4.66
CA THR A 40 -11.16 4.71 -4.47
C THR A 40 -12.37 4.76 -5.39
N GLY A 41 -12.98 5.93 -5.58
CA GLY A 41 -14.05 6.15 -6.56
C GLY A 41 -13.60 5.91 -7.99
N LEU A 42 -12.44 6.46 -8.38
CA LEU A 42 -11.86 6.27 -9.71
C LEU A 42 -11.55 4.79 -10.05
N THR A 43 -11.15 4.02 -9.05
CA THR A 43 -10.86 2.57 -9.21
C THR A 43 -12.11 1.68 -9.13
N GLY A 44 -13.30 2.27 -9.22
CA GLY A 44 -14.57 1.55 -9.16
C GLY A 44 -14.85 0.93 -7.79
N ALA A 45 -14.38 1.55 -6.70
CA ALA A 45 -14.56 1.10 -5.32
C ALA A 45 -14.18 -0.37 -5.09
N SER A 46 -13.08 -0.81 -5.68
CA SER A 46 -12.62 -2.18 -5.54
C SER A 46 -12.43 -2.56 -4.06
N ILE A 47 -12.76 -3.80 -3.68
CA ILE A 47 -12.73 -4.27 -2.29
C ILE A 47 -11.38 -4.01 -1.60
N PRO A 48 -10.19 -4.21 -2.24
CA PRO A 48 -8.90 -3.89 -1.63
C PRO A 48 -8.68 -2.40 -1.40
N THR A 49 -9.17 -1.52 -2.30
CA THR A 49 -9.02 -0.07 -2.14
C THR A 49 -9.95 0.47 -1.07
N LEU A 50 -11.20 -0.03 -0.99
CA LEU A 50 -12.12 0.31 0.10
C LEU A 50 -11.56 -0.02 1.48
N ARG A 51 -10.94 -1.20 1.64
CA ARG A 51 -10.28 -1.56 2.91
C ARG A 51 -9.12 -0.63 3.25
N ALA A 52 -8.26 -0.34 2.28
CA ALA A 52 -7.12 0.54 2.50
C ALA A 52 -7.56 1.97 2.85
N SER A 53 -8.59 2.51 2.18
CA SER A 53 -9.17 3.82 2.49
C SER A 53 -9.86 3.83 3.85
N GLY A 54 -10.57 2.76 4.22
CA GLY A 54 -11.18 2.60 5.55
C GLY A 54 -10.13 2.59 6.67
N MET A 55 -9.04 1.82 6.50
CA MET A 55 -7.92 1.80 7.45
C MET A 55 -7.26 3.17 7.59
N LEU A 56 -7.07 3.86 6.47
CA LEU A 56 -6.52 5.21 6.45
C LEU A 56 -7.43 6.21 7.16
N THR A 57 -8.75 6.10 6.97
CA THR A 57 -9.75 6.97 7.61
C THR A 57 -9.71 6.80 9.13
N LEU A 58 -9.67 5.56 9.62
CA LEU A 58 -9.57 5.28 11.05
C LEU A 58 -8.24 5.75 11.63
N TYR A 59 -7.14 5.54 10.91
CA TYR A 59 -5.83 6.04 11.31
C TYR A 59 -5.81 7.57 11.39
N ALA A 60 -6.31 8.26 10.37
CA ALA A 60 -6.39 9.71 10.31
C ALA A 60 -7.27 10.27 11.45
N GLY A 61 -8.45 9.66 11.68
CA GLY A 61 -9.34 10.03 12.77
C GLY A 61 -8.68 9.91 14.14
N ALA A 62 -8.01 8.78 14.41
CA ALA A 62 -7.25 8.59 15.64
C ALA A 62 -6.13 9.64 15.81
N ARG A 63 -5.42 9.96 14.72
CA ARG A 63 -4.36 10.99 14.74
C ARG A 63 -4.92 12.40 14.98
N CYS A 64 -6.08 12.72 14.45
CA CYS A 64 -6.79 13.97 14.71
C CYS A 64 -7.24 14.06 16.18
N LEU A 65 -7.64 12.96 16.80
CA LEU A 65 -7.97 12.89 18.21
C LEU A 65 -6.74 12.87 19.16
N GLY A 66 -5.54 13.11 18.62
CA GLY A 66 -4.29 13.09 19.39
C GLY A 66 -3.80 11.70 19.80
N ARG A 67 -4.49 10.63 19.35
CA ARG A 67 -4.11 9.25 19.65
C ARG A 67 -3.08 8.72 18.64
N ARG A 68 -2.28 7.75 19.11
CA ARG A 68 -1.38 6.96 18.26
C ARG A 68 -1.93 5.54 18.21
N PRO A 69 -2.77 5.21 17.24
CA PRO A 69 -3.37 3.89 17.17
C PRO A 69 -2.28 2.83 16.99
N SER A 70 -2.44 1.72 17.70
CA SER A 70 -1.56 0.56 17.54
C SER A 70 -1.84 -0.16 16.22
N PHE A 71 -0.85 -0.92 15.73
CA PHE A 71 -1.02 -1.67 14.48
C PHE A 71 -2.22 -2.63 14.51
N PRO A 72 -2.49 -3.39 15.60
CA PRO A 72 -3.69 -4.22 15.71
C PRO A 72 -5.00 -3.43 15.63
N GLU A 73 -5.07 -2.23 16.22
CA GLU A 73 -6.28 -1.39 16.16
C GLU A 73 -6.60 -0.95 14.73
N ILE A 74 -5.56 -0.61 13.95
CA ILE A 74 -5.72 -0.20 12.54
C ILE A 74 -6.26 -1.34 11.68
N ILE A 75 -5.97 -2.60 12.06
CA ILE A 75 -6.43 -3.79 11.33
C ILE A 75 -7.79 -4.25 11.83
N ALA A 76 -7.97 -4.34 13.15
CA ALA A 76 -9.15 -4.92 13.76
C ALA A 76 -10.43 -4.11 13.53
N LEU A 77 -10.34 -2.76 13.65
CA LEU A 77 -11.50 -1.91 13.49
C LEU A 77 -12.12 -1.98 12.08
N PRO A 78 -11.35 -1.84 10.97
CA PRO A 78 -11.94 -2.00 9.63
C PRO A 78 -12.43 -3.42 9.36
N ALA A 79 -11.77 -4.45 9.92
CA ALA A 79 -12.24 -5.82 9.82
C ALA A 79 -13.60 -5.98 10.47
N LEU A 80 -13.76 -5.44 11.69
CA LEU A 80 -15.01 -5.48 12.43
C LEU A 80 -16.13 -4.74 11.67
N VAL A 81 -15.86 -3.53 11.19
CA VAL A 81 -16.85 -2.77 10.40
C VAL A 81 -17.26 -3.54 9.15
N GLN A 82 -16.30 -4.12 8.43
CA GLN A 82 -16.59 -4.90 7.23
C GLN A 82 -17.44 -6.15 7.55
N LEU A 83 -17.16 -6.83 8.65
CA LEU A 83 -17.92 -8.01 9.06
C LEU A 83 -19.32 -7.67 9.56
N LEU A 84 -19.51 -6.51 10.20
CA LEU A 84 -20.81 -6.03 10.62
C LEU A 84 -21.70 -5.67 9.42
N LEU A 85 -21.11 -5.06 8.39
CA LEU A 85 -21.85 -4.69 7.17
C LEU A 85 -22.10 -5.89 6.25
N HIS A 86 -21.13 -6.79 6.15
CA HIS A 86 -21.18 -7.94 5.26
C HIS A 86 -20.56 -9.18 5.95
N PRO A 87 -21.31 -9.91 6.79
CA PRO A 87 -20.75 -11.06 7.53
C PRO A 87 -20.22 -12.18 6.64
N MET A 88 -20.81 -12.35 5.44
CA MET A 88 -20.31 -13.34 4.45
C MET A 88 -18.92 -13.01 3.89
N SER A 89 -18.45 -11.78 4.08
CA SER A 89 -17.09 -11.41 3.65
C SER A 89 -15.98 -12.17 4.38
N LEU A 90 -16.28 -12.77 5.55
CA LEU A 90 -15.34 -13.61 6.30
C LEU A 90 -14.82 -14.78 5.45
N TRP A 91 -15.67 -15.37 4.61
CA TRP A 91 -15.31 -16.49 3.74
C TRP A 91 -14.74 -16.06 2.38
N SER A 92 -14.66 -14.78 2.11
CA SER A 92 -14.07 -14.29 0.86
C SER A 92 -12.54 -14.45 0.88
N ALA A 93 -11.98 -14.97 -0.23
CA ALA A 93 -10.54 -15.08 -0.42
C ALA A 93 -9.84 -13.73 -0.20
N SER A 94 -10.46 -12.66 -0.68
CA SER A 94 -9.92 -11.30 -0.55
C SER A 94 -9.83 -10.82 0.90
N PHE A 95 -10.77 -11.19 1.76
CA PHE A 95 -10.73 -10.88 3.20
C PHE A 95 -9.62 -11.68 3.89
N LEU A 96 -9.67 -12.99 3.74
CA LEU A 96 -8.74 -13.92 4.39
C LEU A 96 -7.29 -13.61 4.03
N LEU A 97 -6.99 -13.43 2.74
CA LEU A 97 -5.62 -13.13 2.28
C LEU A 97 -5.13 -11.76 2.78
N THR A 98 -5.99 -10.73 2.79
CA THR A 98 -5.56 -9.40 3.25
C THR A 98 -5.29 -9.37 4.75
N TYR A 99 -6.22 -9.86 5.55
CA TYR A 99 -6.06 -9.85 7.01
C TYR A 99 -5.05 -10.87 7.50
N GLY A 100 -4.94 -12.03 6.80
CA GLY A 100 -3.87 -12.99 7.03
C GLY A 100 -2.48 -12.41 6.74
N ALA A 101 -2.31 -11.70 5.62
CA ALA A 101 -1.06 -11.02 5.32
C ALA A 101 -0.69 -9.97 6.37
N MET A 102 -1.66 -9.14 6.81
CA MET A 102 -1.42 -8.13 7.85
C MET A 102 -1.06 -8.76 9.20
N LEU A 103 -1.72 -9.86 9.57
CA LEU A 103 -1.38 -10.60 10.77
C LEU A 103 0.04 -11.17 10.70
N GLY A 104 0.42 -11.71 9.54
CA GLY A 104 1.79 -12.17 9.28
C GLY A 104 2.82 -11.06 9.46
N ILE A 105 2.58 -9.88 8.88
CA ILE A 105 3.45 -8.71 9.06
C ILE A 105 3.54 -8.33 10.54
N TYR A 106 2.43 -8.30 11.25
CA TYR A 106 2.40 -7.92 12.65
C TYR A 106 3.25 -8.87 13.53
N LEU A 107 3.13 -10.18 13.30
CA LEU A 107 3.80 -11.20 14.11
C LEU A 107 5.26 -11.42 13.71
N PHE A 108 5.54 -11.51 12.42
CA PHE A 108 6.83 -12.01 11.93
C PHE A 108 7.76 -10.95 11.34
N PHE A 109 7.27 -9.76 10.94
CA PHE A 109 8.14 -8.77 10.31
C PHE A 109 9.26 -8.28 11.24
N ARG A 110 8.93 -7.95 12.50
CA ARG A 110 9.94 -7.46 13.45
C ARG A 110 11.04 -8.47 13.76
N PRO A 111 10.74 -9.75 14.10
CA PRO A 111 11.78 -10.73 14.33
C PRO A 111 12.62 -11.03 13.09
N LEU A 112 11.98 -11.20 11.90
CA LEU A 112 12.71 -11.42 10.66
C LEU A 112 13.63 -10.25 10.29
N ARG A 113 13.16 -9.02 10.44
CA ARG A 113 13.98 -7.83 10.18
C ARG A 113 15.21 -7.77 11.06
N ARG A 114 15.13 -8.25 12.31
CA ARG A 114 16.22 -8.23 13.29
C ARG A 114 17.20 -9.40 13.12
N SER A 115 16.83 -10.48 12.44
CA SER A 115 17.63 -11.71 12.37
C SER A 115 18.98 -11.54 11.69
N LEU A 116 19.14 -10.59 10.75
CA LEU A 116 20.41 -10.32 10.06
C LEU A 116 21.22 -9.14 10.64
N GLY A 117 20.79 -8.55 11.75
CA GLY A 117 21.56 -7.51 12.43
C GLY A 117 21.75 -6.22 11.62
N LEU A 118 22.91 -5.61 11.77
CA LEU A 118 23.26 -4.35 11.09
C LEU A 118 23.88 -4.66 9.72
N LEU A 119 23.11 -4.50 8.66
CA LEU A 119 23.62 -4.59 7.30
C LEU A 119 24.42 -3.32 6.94
N PRO A 120 25.62 -3.46 6.32
CA PRO A 120 26.54 -2.35 6.11
C PRO A 120 26.09 -1.34 5.06
N SER A 121 25.23 -1.73 4.09
CA SER A 121 24.78 -0.84 3.01
C SER A 121 23.27 -0.55 3.07
N SER A 122 22.89 0.65 2.61
CA SER A 122 21.48 1.06 2.50
C SER A 122 20.70 0.16 1.53
N LEU A 123 21.34 -0.28 0.45
CA LEU A 123 20.74 -1.17 -0.55
C LEU A 123 20.49 -2.56 0.05
N ALA A 124 21.46 -3.14 0.74
CA ALA A 124 21.29 -4.43 1.40
C ALA A 124 20.16 -4.39 2.44
N ARG A 125 20.03 -3.30 3.18
CA ARG A 125 18.94 -3.09 4.14
C ARG A 125 17.59 -3.01 3.45
N TYR A 126 17.50 -2.28 2.34
CA TYR A 126 16.26 -2.17 1.56
C TYR A 126 15.82 -3.54 1.02
N LEU A 127 16.74 -4.30 0.42
CA LEU A 127 16.47 -5.64 -0.09
C LEU A 127 16.06 -6.60 1.04
N TRP A 128 16.74 -6.51 2.17
CA TRP A 128 16.39 -7.32 3.34
C TRP A 128 15.03 -6.97 3.93
N ASP A 129 14.71 -5.69 4.07
CA ASP A 129 13.40 -5.25 4.55
C ASP A 129 12.27 -5.77 3.64
N GLY A 130 12.49 -5.79 2.31
CA GLY A 130 11.56 -6.37 1.33
C GLY A 130 11.42 -7.89 1.48
N LEU A 131 12.52 -8.63 1.62
CA LEU A 131 12.50 -10.07 1.85
C LEU A 131 11.85 -10.43 3.19
N ALA A 132 12.18 -9.70 4.25
CA ALA A 132 11.59 -9.89 5.58
C ALA A 132 10.07 -9.63 5.57
N MET A 133 9.63 -8.63 4.81
CA MET A 133 8.20 -8.34 4.64
C MET A 133 7.48 -9.46 3.90
N THR A 134 8.04 -9.93 2.79
CA THR A 134 7.51 -11.06 2.02
C THR A 134 7.51 -12.34 2.86
N GLY A 135 8.63 -12.64 3.54
CA GLY A 135 8.74 -13.79 4.43
C GLY A 135 7.78 -13.76 5.61
N ALA A 136 7.45 -12.58 6.13
CA ALA A 136 6.46 -12.42 7.20
C ALA A 136 5.03 -12.74 6.75
N VAL A 137 4.71 -12.50 5.49
CA VAL A 137 3.38 -12.74 4.90
C VAL A 137 3.18 -14.21 4.55
N LEU A 138 4.23 -14.91 4.11
CA LEU A 138 4.16 -16.29 3.60
C LEU A 138 3.48 -17.31 4.56
N PRO A 139 3.75 -17.33 5.88
CA PRO A 139 3.17 -18.35 6.77
C PRO A 139 1.64 -18.36 6.81
N PHE A 140 1.02 -17.20 6.53
CA PHE A 140 -0.44 -17.08 6.49
C PHE A 140 -1.01 -17.16 5.08
N VAL A 141 -0.38 -16.47 4.12
CA VAL A 141 -0.90 -16.39 2.76
C VAL A 141 -0.68 -17.67 2.00
N LEU A 142 0.45 -18.39 2.23
CA LEU A 142 0.76 -19.62 1.51
C LEU A 142 -0.26 -20.75 1.78
N PRO A 143 -0.55 -21.15 3.04
CA PRO A 143 -1.55 -22.18 3.30
C PRO A 143 -2.96 -21.77 2.86
N LEU A 144 -3.29 -20.47 3.01
CA LEU A 144 -4.57 -19.96 2.55
C LEU A 144 -4.72 -20.01 1.02
N SER A 145 -3.66 -19.66 0.30
CA SER A 145 -3.66 -19.73 -1.17
C SER A 145 -3.75 -21.15 -1.67
N LEU A 146 -3.04 -22.09 -1.02
CA LEU A 146 -3.17 -23.53 -1.33
C LEU A 146 -4.59 -24.03 -1.10
N TYR A 147 -5.21 -23.63 0.01
CA TYR A 147 -6.57 -24.03 0.33
C TYR A 147 -7.62 -23.46 -0.63
N LEU A 148 -7.46 -22.17 -1.00
CA LEU A 148 -8.44 -21.45 -1.82
C LEU A 148 -8.28 -21.67 -3.32
N PHE A 149 -7.04 -21.79 -3.81
CA PHE A 149 -6.74 -21.84 -5.24
C PHE A 149 -6.11 -23.17 -5.69
N GLY A 150 -5.66 -24.02 -4.77
CA GLY A 150 -5.04 -25.30 -5.07
C GLY A 150 -3.60 -25.22 -5.61
N TRP A 151 -3.05 -24.01 -5.80
CA TRP A 151 -1.68 -23.80 -6.29
C TRP A 151 -1.05 -22.57 -5.69
N VAL A 152 0.29 -22.55 -5.65
CA VAL A 152 1.10 -21.41 -5.16
C VAL A 152 2.30 -21.22 -6.07
N SER A 153 2.58 -19.98 -6.44
CA SER A 153 3.79 -19.63 -7.17
C SER A 153 4.98 -19.50 -6.21
N LEU A 154 5.99 -20.33 -6.36
CA LEU A 154 7.26 -20.21 -5.62
C LEU A 154 8.08 -18.99 -6.05
N ALA A 155 7.76 -18.40 -7.20
CA ALA A 155 8.38 -17.15 -7.67
C ALA A 155 7.88 -15.90 -6.94
N PHE A 156 6.82 -15.99 -6.13
CA PHE A 156 6.19 -14.86 -5.43
C PHE A 156 7.17 -13.95 -4.67
N PRO A 157 8.17 -14.44 -3.89
CA PRO A 157 9.11 -13.57 -3.21
C PRO A 157 9.97 -12.73 -4.16
N TRP A 158 10.41 -13.35 -5.26
CA TRP A 158 11.29 -12.70 -6.25
C TRP A 158 10.53 -11.68 -7.09
N THR A 159 9.35 -12.04 -7.55
CA THR A 159 8.49 -11.10 -8.29
C THR A 159 8.12 -9.90 -7.43
N THR A 160 7.76 -10.10 -6.18
CA THR A 160 7.44 -9.00 -5.25
C THR A 160 8.64 -8.07 -5.04
N LEU A 161 9.85 -8.62 -4.90
CA LEU A 161 11.07 -7.83 -4.71
C LEU A 161 11.37 -6.92 -5.90
N ILE A 162 11.08 -7.35 -7.12
CA ILE A 162 11.29 -6.58 -8.35
C ILE A 162 10.11 -5.62 -8.58
N THR A 163 8.88 -6.10 -8.41
CA THR A 163 7.67 -5.34 -8.73
C THR A 163 7.45 -4.16 -7.77
N LEU A 164 7.77 -4.30 -6.48
CA LEU A 164 7.59 -3.23 -5.50
C LEU A 164 8.37 -1.95 -5.84
N PRO A 165 9.70 -1.98 -6.08
CA PRO A 165 10.44 -0.77 -6.43
C PRO A 165 10.02 -0.21 -7.79
N LEU A 166 9.74 -1.09 -8.77
CA LEU A 166 9.32 -0.67 -10.10
C LEU A 166 7.98 0.07 -10.03
N THR A 167 6.98 -0.49 -9.35
CA THR A 167 5.67 0.14 -9.17
C THR A 167 5.76 1.43 -8.35
N SER A 168 6.63 1.48 -7.33
CA SER A 168 6.82 2.68 -6.51
C SER A 168 7.42 3.84 -7.29
N LEU A 169 8.15 3.57 -8.36
CA LEU A 169 8.69 4.57 -9.28
C LEU A 169 7.67 4.95 -10.37
N LEU A 170 6.96 3.97 -10.90
CA LEU A 170 6.07 4.13 -12.05
C LEU A 170 4.81 4.96 -11.71
N ILE A 171 4.23 4.76 -10.52
CA ILE A 171 3.03 5.49 -10.09
C ILE A 171 3.29 7.01 -9.96
N PRO A 172 4.33 7.49 -9.24
CA PRO A 172 4.60 8.91 -9.17
C PRO A 172 4.98 9.51 -10.52
N LEU A 173 5.76 8.78 -11.33
CA LEU A 173 6.16 9.24 -12.66
C LEU A 173 4.94 9.39 -13.58
N GLY A 174 4.04 8.40 -13.60
CA GLY A 174 2.79 8.45 -14.34
C GLY A 174 1.87 9.58 -13.86
N GLY A 175 1.79 9.78 -12.54
CA GLY A 175 1.02 10.88 -11.95
C GLY A 175 1.55 12.26 -12.34
N ILE A 176 2.87 12.45 -12.33
CA ILE A 176 3.52 13.69 -12.78
C ILE A 176 3.26 13.90 -14.28
N LEU A 177 3.39 12.86 -15.08
CA LEU A 177 3.15 12.92 -16.51
C LEU A 177 1.69 13.33 -16.81
N LEU A 178 0.73 12.73 -16.13
CA LEU A 178 -0.69 13.09 -16.28
C LEU A 178 -1.00 14.54 -15.88
N LEU A 179 -0.31 15.08 -14.87
CA LEU A 179 -0.44 16.46 -14.46
C LEU A 179 0.20 17.45 -15.46
N LEU A 180 1.23 17.01 -16.18
CA LEU A 180 1.92 17.81 -17.19
C LEU A 180 1.24 17.75 -18.57
N LEU A 181 0.42 16.71 -18.82
CA LEU A 181 -0.31 16.52 -20.09
C LEU A 181 -1.10 17.77 -20.55
N PRO A 182 -1.89 18.46 -19.70
CA PRO A 182 -2.62 19.65 -20.13
C PRO A 182 -1.72 20.86 -20.38
N CYS A 183 -0.45 20.83 -19.93
CA CYS A 183 0.52 21.90 -20.18
C CYS A 183 1.40 21.63 -21.41
N ALA A 184 1.28 20.46 -22.03
CA ALA A 184 2.22 20.00 -23.03
C ALA A 184 1.51 19.48 -24.28
N ASP A 185 1.11 20.37 -25.17
CA ASP A 185 0.78 20.03 -26.56
C ASP A 185 1.99 19.46 -27.34
N SER A 186 3.14 19.28 -26.67
CA SER A 186 4.41 18.86 -27.26
C SER A 186 5.27 17.91 -26.44
N LEU A 187 4.67 17.07 -25.56
CA LEU A 187 5.47 16.00 -24.92
C LEU A 187 5.86 14.96 -25.94
N PRO A 188 7.18 14.69 -26.12
CA PRO A 188 7.62 13.77 -27.14
C PRO A 188 7.04 12.36 -26.90
N SER A 189 6.50 11.76 -27.95
CA SER A 189 5.93 10.40 -27.99
C SER A 189 6.85 9.32 -27.40
N VAL A 190 8.11 9.63 -27.23
CA VAL A 190 9.15 8.80 -26.62
C VAL A 190 8.87 8.51 -25.13
N LEU A 191 8.33 9.49 -24.39
CA LEU A 191 8.01 9.30 -22.96
C LEU A 191 6.80 8.37 -22.75
N PHE A 192 5.82 8.44 -23.65
CA PHE A 192 4.66 7.53 -23.61
C PHE A 192 5.07 6.10 -23.96
N ARG A 193 5.93 5.91 -24.99
CA ARG A 193 6.44 4.59 -25.34
C ARG A 193 7.26 3.96 -24.22
N GLY A 194 8.10 4.73 -23.54
CA GLY A 194 8.88 4.22 -22.41
C GLY A 194 8.02 3.77 -21.21
N LEU A 195 6.87 4.42 -20.98
CA LEU A 195 5.91 4.00 -19.95
C LEU A 195 5.13 2.75 -20.36
N ASP A 196 4.76 2.62 -21.62
CA ASP A 196 4.09 1.43 -22.15
C ASP A 196 5.03 0.21 -22.11
N ASP A 197 6.29 0.37 -22.48
CA ASP A 197 7.31 -0.68 -22.40
C ASP A 197 7.54 -1.14 -20.94
N LEU A 198 7.59 -0.21 -19.98
CA LEU A 198 7.70 -0.53 -18.56
C LEU A 198 6.44 -1.21 -18.00
N ALA A 199 5.26 -0.79 -18.45
CA ALA A 199 4.00 -1.39 -18.03
C ALA A 199 3.81 -2.81 -18.61
N SER A 200 4.37 -3.08 -19.81
CA SER A 200 4.32 -4.41 -20.43
C SER A 200 5.27 -5.42 -19.79
N LEU A 201 6.24 -4.97 -18.99
CA LEU A 201 7.17 -5.80 -18.22
C LEU A 201 6.63 -6.20 -16.84
N LEU A 202 5.48 -5.64 -16.43
CA LEU A 202 4.77 -5.91 -15.16
C LEU A 202 3.57 -6.84 -15.36
#